data_0f52e5f7c5cd5eab945dfaa2fb5740ba
#
_entry.id   0f52e5f7c5cd5eab945dfaa2fb5740ba
#
_cell.length_a   1.000
_cell.length_b   1.000
_cell.length_c   1.000
_cell.angle_alpha   90.00
_cell.angle_beta   90.00
_cell.angle_gamma   90.00
#
_symmetry.space_group_name_H-M   'P 1'
#
loop_
_entity.id
_entity.type
_entity.pdbx_description
1 polymer ?
#
loop_
_entity_poly.entity_id
_entity_poly.type
_entity_poly.pdbx_seq_one_letter_code
_entity_poly.pdbx_strand_id
1 'polypeptide(L)'
;KLSDLKGTDNCTCLRNIQNKKSKYKVPEFDVLLETEFLHPMIKGKDITPFHVECGEYIVPFPYEKENPRVPISMKNLSKKAPRLANYYIENKKMILEQTGYNERIIGRENAEFYALARVGEYSYAQNYVVFRDNTKWAAAVISDVNTSWGGMKRPLFQNHAVSICEDNNGNYITLDEAYYICGIMNTEIVYKYMMQSSDSRSFPIRPRIYIPKYDEYNKIHRSIVRLSKQAHEVYDNTEKMKIIVQEMNDLYKYLLEAK
;
A
#
# COMPACT_ATOMS: atom_id res chain seq x y z
N LYS A 1 -10.27 -11.48 -4.90
CA LYS A 1 -9.87 -11.38 -6.32
C LYS A 1 -11.07 -11.24 -7.22
N LEU A 2 -10.86 -10.85 -8.47
CA LEU A 2 -11.93 -10.89 -9.45
C LEU A 2 -12.47 -12.31 -9.61
N SER A 3 -13.79 -12.41 -9.78
CA SER A 3 -14.46 -13.63 -10.22
C SER A 3 -14.43 -13.75 -11.74
N ASP A 4 -14.65 -14.95 -12.26
CA ASP A 4 -14.86 -15.20 -13.69
C ASP A 4 -16.25 -14.71 -14.16
N LEU A 5 -17.14 -14.39 -13.21
CA LEU A 5 -18.45 -13.85 -13.49
C LEU A 5 -18.37 -12.35 -13.83
N LYS A 6 -19.17 -11.92 -14.78
CA LYS A 6 -19.21 -10.51 -15.19
C LYS A 6 -19.88 -9.66 -14.11
N GLY A 7 -19.29 -8.48 -13.86
CA GLY A 7 -19.92 -7.42 -13.12
C GLY A 7 -20.99 -6.67 -13.93
N THR A 8 -21.49 -5.59 -13.35
CA THR A 8 -22.35 -4.59 -14.00
C THR A 8 -21.64 -3.23 -13.95
N ASP A 9 -22.20 -2.21 -14.59
CA ASP A 9 -21.55 -0.88 -14.69
C ASP A 9 -21.04 -0.32 -13.35
N ASN A 10 -21.78 -0.57 -12.25
CA ASN A 10 -21.44 -0.04 -10.92
C ASN A 10 -21.07 -1.14 -9.91
N CYS A 11 -20.99 -2.38 -10.32
CA CYS A 11 -20.71 -3.50 -9.42
C CYS A 11 -19.69 -4.46 -10.05
N THR A 12 -18.79 -4.94 -9.21
CA THR A 12 -17.75 -5.91 -9.59
C THR A 12 -18.02 -7.24 -8.91
N CYS A 13 -17.95 -8.33 -9.67
CA CYS A 13 -18.07 -9.67 -9.10
C CYS A 13 -16.71 -10.13 -8.55
N LEU A 14 -16.69 -10.45 -7.27
CA LEU A 14 -15.51 -10.87 -6.54
C LEU A 14 -15.67 -12.30 -6.03
N ARG A 15 -14.56 -13.05 -6.06
CA ARG A 15 -14.42 -14.32 -5.35
C ARG A 15 -13.59 -14.11 -4.10
N ASN A 16 -14.06 -14.55 -2.96
CA ASN A 16 -13.27 -14.56 -1.75
C ASN A 16 -12.04 -15.47 -1.90
N ILE A 17 -10.96 -15.13 -1.19
CA ILE A 17 -9.72 -15.90 -1.25
C ILE A 17 -9.55 -16.66 0.06
N GLN A 18 -9.52 -17.97 -0.03
CA GLN A 18 -9.20 -18.80 1.11
C GLN A 18 -7.70 -18.89 1.32
N ASN A 19 -7.23 -18.42 2.46
CA ASN A 19 -5.86 -18.67 2.87
C ASN A 19 -5.76 -20.09 3.46
N LYS A 20 -5.04 -20.99 2.78
CA LYS A 20 -4.83 -22.40 3.24
C LYS A 20 -4.25 -22.49 4.65
N LYS A 21 -3.47 -21.50 5.08
CA LYS A 21 -2.86 -21.40 6.41
C LYS A 21 -3.76 -20.72 7.45
N SER A 22 -4.92 -20.19 7.06
CA SER A 22 -5.82 -19.54 7.99
C SER A 22 -6.45 -20.55 8.95
N LYS A 23 -6.51 -20.18 10.22
CA LYS A 23 -7.26 -20.91 11.25
C LYS A 23 -8.76 -20.96 10.90
N TYR A 24 -9.26 -19.89 10.31
CA TYR A 24 -10.66 -19.75 9.94
C TYR A 24 -10.84 -20.14 8.47
N LYS A 25 -11.66 -21.14 8.23
CA LYS A 25 -12.00 -21.62 6.88
C LYS A 25 -13.31 -21.00 6.46
N VAL A 26 -13.29 -20.29 5.36
CA VAL A 26 -14.45 -19.67 4.75
C VAL A 26 -14.75 -20.40 3.44
N PRO A 27 -15.97 -20.85 3.17
CA PRO A 27 -16.30 -21.40 1.86
C PRO A 27 -15.98 -20.43 0.74
N GLU A 28 -15.56 -20.93 -0.41
CA GLU A 28 -15.43 -20.08 -1.58
C GLU A 28 -16.80 -19.73 -2.12
N PHE A 29 -17.02 -18.46 -2.39
CA PHE A 29 -18.25 -17.95 -3.00
C PHE A 29 -17.93 -16.70 -3.84
N ASP A 30 -18.80 -16.44 -4.79
CA ASP A 30 -18.79 -15.23 -5.58
C ASP A 30 -19.78 -14.22 -5.01
N VAL A 31 -19.42 -12.96 -5.00
CA VAL A 31 -20.25 -11.86 -4.51
C VAL A 31 -20.15 -10.66 -5.43
N LEU A 32 -21.28 -10.04 -5.71
CA LEU A 32 -21.37 -8.81 -6.51
C LEU A 32 -21.43 -7.62 -5.55
N LEU A 33 -20.42 -6.76 -5.59
CA LEU A 33 -20.29 -5.59 -4.70
C LEU A 33 -20.18 -4.30 -5.50
N GLU A 34 -20.63 -3.20 -4.91
CA GLU A 34 -20.48 -1.87 -5.49
C GLU A 34 -19.01 -1.50 -5.65
N THR A 35 -18.63 -1.14 -6.86
CA THR A 35 -17.24 -0.86 -7.27
C THR A 35 -16.65 0.37 -6.54
N GLU A 36 -17.50 1.31 -6.14
CA GLU A 36 -17.07 2.56 -5.47
C GLU A 36 -16.22 2.28 -4.23
N PHE A 37 -16.64 1.34 -3.39
CA PHE A 37 -15.99 1.00 -2.12
C PHE A 37 -14.93 -0.10 -2.23
N LEU A 38 -14.56 -0.47 -3.44
CA LEU A 38 -13.54 -1.50 -3.68
C LEU A 38 -12.19 -0.85 -4.01
N HIS A 39 -11.13 -1.37 -3.40
CA HIS A 39 -9.78 -0.89 -3.58
C HIS A 39 -8.79 -2.05 -3.78
N PRO A 40 -7.75 -1.88 -4.64
CA PRO A 40 -6.68 -2.86 -4.72
C PRO A 40 -5.88 -2.88 -3.41
N MET A 41 -5.51 -4.08 -2.95
CA MET A 41 -4.67 -4.26 -1.77
C MET A 41 -3.29 -4.75 -2.15
N ILE A 42 -2.28 -3.99 -1.80
CA ILE A 42 -0.88 -4.31 -2.01
C ILE A 42 -0.34 -5.06 -0.79
N LYS A 43 0.37 -6.14 -1.03
CA LYS A 43 1.07 -6.92 0.00
C LYS A 43 2.57 -6.75 -0.14
N GLY A 44 3.33 -7.02 0.91
CA GLY A 44 4.79 -6.94 0.83
C GLY A 44 5.41 -7.77 -0.30
N LYS A 45 4.84 -8.93 -0.64
CA LYS A 45 5.30 -9.77 -1.77
C LYS A 45 5.13 -9.11 -3.15
N ASP A 46 4.22 -8.16 -3.27
CA ASP A 46 3.89 -7.49 -4.52
C ASP A 46 4.84 -6.30 -4.80
N ILE A 47 5.76 -6.01 -3.85
CA ILE A 47 6.74 -4.94 -3.94
C ILE A 47 8.10 -5.52 -4.33
N THR A 48 8.66 -5.02 -5.41
CA THR A 48 10.04 -5.23 -5.87
C THR A 48 10.72 -3.89 -6.05
N PRO A 49 12.06 -3.81 -6.18
CA PRO A 49 12.71 -2.53 -6.40
C PRO A 49 12.11 -1.79 -7.60
N PHE A 50 11.61 -0.58 -7.36
CA PHE A 50 11.00 0.32 -8.35
C PHE A 50 9.74 -0.21 -9.04
N HIS A 51 9.10 -1.27 -8.51
CA HIS A 51 7.87 -1.79 -9.10
C HIS A 51 6.92 -2.34 -8.05
N VAL A 52 5.62 -2.10 -8.28
CA VAL A 52 4.51 -2.68 -7.50
C VAL A 52 3.61 -3.46 -8.43
N GLU A 53 3.50 -4.76 -8.21
CA GLU A 53 2.50 -5.58 -8.87
C GLU A 53 1.13 -5.32 -8.26
N CYS A 54 0.25 -4.66 -9.01
CA CYS A 54 -1.12 -4.38 -8.58
C CYS A 54 -2.04 -5.52 -8.98
N GLY A 55 -2.27 -6.45 -8.02
CA GLY A 55 -2.84 -7.52 -8.61
C GLY A 55 -4.08 -8.18 -8.09
N GLU A 56 -3.93 -9.27 -7.36
CA GLU A 56 -5.02 -10.21 -7.14
C GLU A 56 -6.01 -9.76 -6.06
N TYR A 57 -5.60 -8.89 -5.14
CA TYR A 57 -6.38 -8.64 -3.93
C TYR A 57 -7.18 -7.36 -4.05
N ILE A 58 -8.48 -7.48 -3.82
CA ILE A 58 -9.42 -6.38 -3.76
C ILE A 58 -10.06 -6.42 -2.38
N VAL A 59 -10.15 -5.28 -1.73
CA VAL A 59 -10.69 -5.16 -0.38
C VAL A 59 -11.79 -4.09 -0.34
N PRO A 60 -12.91 -4.36 0.31
CA PRO A 60 -13.89 -3.33 0.61
C PRO A 60 -13.34 -2.33 1.63
N PHE A 61 -13.56 -1.03 1.36
CA PHE A 61 -13.10 0.07 2.20
C PHE A 61 -14.24 1.08 2.41
N PRO A 62 -15.17 0.79 3.32
CA PRO A 62 -16.36 1.62 3.56
C PRO A 62 -16.04 2.83 4.45
N TYR A 63 -15.18 3.71 3.97
CA TYR A 63 -14.75 4.94 4.65
C TYR A 63 -14.84 6.13 3.71
N GLU A 64 -15.00 7.33 4.27
CA GLU A 64 -15.03 8.59 3.56
C GLU A 64 -13.89 9.50 4.02
N LYS A 65 -13.41 10.35 3.12
CA LYS A 65 -12.27 11.25 3.38
C LYS A 65 -12.58 12.27 4.48
N GLU A 66 -13.84 12.68 4.58
CA GLU A 66 -14.35 13.66 5.55
C GLU A 66 -14.28 13.13 6.98
N ASN A 67 -14.37 11.81 7.14
CA ASN A 67 -14.22 11.15 8.44
C ASN A 67 -13.34 9.89 8.31
N PRO A 68 -12.05 10.07 8.05
CA PRO A 68 -11.16 9.00 7.57
C PRO A 68 -10.94 7.87 8.56
N ARG A 69 -11.25 8.08 9.85
CA ARG A 69 -11.00 7.09 10.91
C ARG A 69 -12.23 6.29 11.31
N VAL A 70 -13.40 6.72 10.84
CA VAL A 70 -14.68 6.10 11.21
C VAL A 70 -15.32 5.49 9.95
N PRO A 71 -15.62 4.18 9.96
CA PRO A 71 -16.31 3.57 8.83
C PRO A 71 -17.71 4.16 8.68
N ILE A 72 -18.22 4.20 7.47
CA ILE A 72 -19.61 4.57 7.18
C ILE A 72 -20.53 3.68 8.02
N SER A 73 -21.48 4.28 8.75
CA SER A 73 -22.42 3.50 9.57
C SER A 73 -23.23 2.53 8.70
N MET A 74 -23.61 1.37 9.27
CA MET A 74 -24.41 0.38 8.56
C MET A 74 -25.68 0.98 7.94
N LYS A 75 -26.35 1.89 8.65
CA LYS A 75 -27.51 2.62 8.14
C LYS A 75 -27.22 3.42 6.87
N ASN A 76 -26.09 4.08 6.81
CA ASN A 76 -25.68 4.88 5.65
C ASN A 76 -25.11 4.00 4.55
N LEU A 77 -24.34 2.98 4.91
CA LEU A 77 -23.81 2.01 3.96
C LEU A 77 -24.92 1.26 3.22
N SER A 78 -25.99 0.89 3.91
CA SER A 78 -27.16 0.24 3.28
C SER A 78 -27.87 1.12 2.24
N LYS A 79 -27.69 2.45 2.32
CA LYS A 79 -28.23 3.38 1.32
C LYS A 79 -27.26 3.60 0.16
N LYS A 80 -25.95 3.69 0.44
CA LYS A 80 -24.91 3.99 -0.56
C LYS A 80 -24.47 2.74 -1.33
N ALA A 81 -24.31 1.62 -0.63
CA ALA A 81 -23.82 0.35 -1.14
C ALA A 81 -24.57 -0.83 -0.52
N PRO A 82 -25.82 -1.06 -0.93
CA PRO A 82 -26.69 -2.07 -0.32
C PRO A 82 -26.15 -3.49 -0.42
N ARG A 83 -25.44 -3.83 -1.50
CA ARG A 83 -24.82 -5.15 -1.67
C ARG A 83 -23.66 -5.35 -0.71
N LEU A 84 -22.80 -4.34 -0.54
CA LEU A 84 -21.71 -4.38 0.43
C LEU A 84 -22.25 -4.45 1.86
N ALA A 85 -23.31 -3.70 2.19
CA ALA A 85 -23.94 -3.77 3.48
C ALA A 85 -24.50 -5.18 3.76
N ASN A 86 -25.20 -5.79 2.82
CA ASN A 86 -25.70 -7.16 2.92
C ASN A 86 -24.56 -8.17 3.08
N TYR A 87 -23.50 -8.02 2.29
CA TYR A 87 -22.29 -8.84 2.43
C TYR A 87 -21.76 -8.83 3.87
N TYR A 88 -21.66 -7.66 4.49
CA TYR A 88 -21.21 -7.56 5.87
C TYR A 88 -22.21 -8.19 6.86
N ILE A 89 -23.51 -7.98 6.68
CA ILE A 89 -24.54 -8.55 7.54
C ILE A 89 -24.51 -10.09 7.50
N GLU A 90 -24.48 -10.67 6.32
CA GLU A 90 -24.44 -12.12 6.12
C GLU A 90 -23.17 -12.77 6.69
N ASN A 91 -22.05 -12.05 6.64
CA ASN A 91 -20.76 -12.54 7.12
C ASN A 91 -20.40 -12.03 8.53
N LYS A 92 -21.32 -11.36 9.23
CA LYS A 92 -21.07 -10.73 10.54
C LYS A 92 -20.47 -11.69 11.55
N LYS A 93 -21.06 -12.88 11.71
CA LYS A 93 -20.56 -13.89 12.66
C LYS A 93 -19.10 -14.23 12.39
N MET A 94 -18.78 -14.48 11.14
CA MET A 94 -17.45 -14.86 10.67
C MET A 94 -16.42 -13.74 10.87
N ILE A 95 -16.83 -12.48 10.63
CA ILE A 95 -15.99 -11.31 10.84
C ILE A 95 -15.69 -11.14 12.34
N LEU A 96 -16.69 -11.30 13.19
CA LEU A 96 -16.55 -11.20 14.65
C LEU A 96 -15.71 -12.33 15.26
N GLU A 97 -15.75 -13.52 14.69
CA GLU A 97 -14.95 -14.67 15.13
C GLU A 97 -13.48 -14.57 14.73
N GLN A 98 -13.14 -13.68 13.80
CA GLN A 98 -11.78 -13.44 13.38
C GLN A 98 -10.97 -12.62 14.40
N THR A 99 -10.69 -13.21 15.55
CA THR A 99 -9.60 -12.87 16.47
C THR A 99 -9.58 -11.54 17.25
N GLY A 100 -8.80 -11.52 18.32
CA GLY A 100 -8.48 -10.44 19.24
C GLY A 100 -7.97 -9.11 18.65
N TYR A 101 -7.76 -9.06 17.35
CA TYR A 101 -7.52 -7.81 16.62
C TYR A 101 -8.85 -7.08 16.36
N ASN A 102 -9.88 -7.82 16.00
CA ASN A 102 -11.23 -7.27 15.85
C ASN A 102 -11.81 -6.82 17.20
N GLU A 103 -11.51 -7.52 18.30
CA GLU A 103 -11.88 -7.09 19.64
C GLU A 103 -11.31 -5.72 20.00
N ARG A 104 -10.05 -5.43 19.63
CA ARG A 104 -9.44 -4.11 19.84
C ARG A 104 -10.07 -3.02 18.99
N ILE A 105 -10.62 -3.34 17.83
CA ILE A 105 -11.30 -2.39 16.95
C ILE A 105 -12.75 -2.23 17.37
N ILE A 106 -13.45 -3.33 17.64
CA ILE A 106 -14.86 -3.36 18.07
C ILE A 106 -15.03 -2.76 19.46
N GLY A 107 -14.03 -2.89 20.34
CA GLY A 107 -14.00 -2.26 21.66
C GLY A 107 -13.83 -0.73 21.64
N ARG A 108 -13.77 -0.10 20.44
CA ARG A 108 -13.82 1.36 20.33
C ARG A 108 -15.28 1.81 20.31
N GLU A 109 -15.58 2.83 21.07
CA GLU A 109 -16.85 3.54 21.02
C GLU A 109 -17.22 3.88 19.57
N ASN A 110 -18.44 3.52 19.15
CA ASN A 110 -18.97 3.72 17.80
C ASN A 110 -18.29 2.97 16.64
N ALA A 111 -17.50 1.93 16.91
CA ALA A 111 -16.92 1.14 15.83
C ALA A 111 -17.94 0.15 15.24
N GLU A 112 -18.15 0.24 13.93
CA GLU A 112 -18.87 -0.79 13.20
C GLU A 112 -18.07 -2.10 13.19
N PHE A 113 -18.73 -3.24 13.21
CA PHE A 113 -18.09 -4.55 13.31
C PHE A 113 -17.16 -4.89 12.11
N TYR A 114 -17.31 -4.20 11.00
CA TYR A 114 -16.49 -4.31 9.81
C TYR A 114 -15.36 -3.24 9.73
N ALA A 115 -15.14 -2.52 10.83
CA ALA A 115 -14.08 -1.53 10.90
C ALA A 115 -12.70 -2.17 10.64
N LEU A 116 -11.89 -1.49 9.83
CA LEU A 116 -10.52 -1.89 9.54
C LEU A 116 -9.55 -1.24 10.53
N ALA A 117 -8.46 -1.93 10.78
CA ALA A 117 -7.39 -1.38 11.57
C ALA A 117 -6.51 -0.43 10.77
N ARG A 118 -5.91 0.53 11.49
CA ARG A 118 -4.92 1.44 10.90
C ARG A 118 -5.45 2.17 9.67
N VAL A 119 -6.62 2.74 9.80
CA VAL A 119 -7.20 3.66 8.83
C VAL A 119 -7.10 5.08 9.38
N GLY A 120 -6.77 6.03 8.55
CA GLY A 120 -6.62 7.44 8.92
C GLY A 120 -6.43 8.33 7.70
N GLU A 121 -6.06 9.58 7.92
CA GLU A 121 -5.82 10.57 6.88
C GLU A 121 -4.77 10.09 5.86
N TYR A 122 -3.71 9.44 6.35
CA TYR A 122 -2.68 8.83 5.48
C TYR A 122 -3.22 7.80 4.47
N SER A 123 -4.39 7.22 4.71
CA SER A 123 -5.04 6.32 3.75
C SER A 123 -5.57 7.06 2.52
N TYR A 124 -5.51 8.39 2.50
CA TYR A 124 -6.04 9.26 1.44
C TYR A 124 -4.95 10.11 0.76
N ALA A 125 -3.70 9.81 0.99
CA ALA A 125 -2.60 10.47 0.29
C ALA A 125 -2.64 10.15 -1.22
N GLN A 126 -2.08 11.05 -2.03
CA GLN A 126 -2.01 10.87 -3.47
C GLN A 126 -0.82 10.00 -3.90
N ASN A 127 0.28 10.12 -3.16
CA ASN A 127 1.54 9.46 -3.48
C ASN A 127 2.06 8.69 -2.27
N TYR A 128 2.60 7.53 -2.52
CA TYR A 128 3.19 6.68 -1.50
C TYR A 128 4.55 6.17 -1.97
N VAL A 129 5.52 6.15 -1.08
CA VAL A 129 6.65 5.24 -1.20
C VAL A 129 6.27 4.00 -0.39
N VAL A 130 6.13 2.88 -1.06
CA VAL A 130 5.85 1.61 -0.38
C VAL A 130 7.10 0.78 -0.31
N PHE A 131 7.33 0.12 0.83
CA PHE A 131 8.46 -0.77 0.98
C PHE A 131 8.07 -2.06 1.71
N ARG A 132 8.83 -3.09 1.42
CA ARG A 132 8.64 -4.40 1.99
C ARG A 132 9.44 -4.52 3.29
N ASP A 133 8.76 -4.87 4.39
CA ASP A 133 9.37 -4.97 5.72
C ASP A 133 9.89 -6.37 6.07
N ASN A 134 9.90 -7.31 5.12
CA ASN A 134 10.34 -8.67 5.38
C ASN A 134 11.01 -9.34 4.18
N THR A 135 11.85 -10.32 4.44
CA THR A 135 12.55 -11.22 3.51
C THR A 135 13.48 -10.57 2.49
N LYS A 136 13.07 -9.50 1.83
CA LYS A 136 13.87 -8.73 0.85
C LYS A 136 13.55 -7.26 1.02
N TRP A 137 14.57 -6.44 1.13
CA TRP A 137 14.40 -5.00 1.09
C TRP A 137 14.11 -4.53 -0.32
N ALA A 138 13.01 -3.82 -0.49
CA ALA A 138 12.62 -3.22 -1.76
C ALA A 138 11.65 -2.07 -1.51
N ALA A 139 11.74 -1.02 -2.31
CA ALA A 139 10.82 0.10 -2.28
C ALA A 139 10.36 0.47 -3.70
N ALA A 140 9.16 1.03 -3.80
CA ALA A 140 8.62 1.56 -5.06
C ALA A 140 7.68 2.73 -4.78
N VAL A 141 7.48 3.59 -5.77
CA VAL A 141 6.45 4.63 -5.74
C VAL A 141 5.15 4.09 -6.29
N ILE A 142 4.05 4.40 -5.65
CA ILE A 142 2.71 4.10 -6.14
C ILE A 142 1.77 5.27 -5.86
N SER A 143 0.90 5.56 -6.81
CA SER A 143 -0.22 6.48 -6.70
C SER A 143 -1.52 5.72 -7.01
N ASP A 144 -2.59 6.43 -7.38
CA ASP A 144 -3.79 5.77 -7.89
C ASP A 144 -3.47 4.89 -9.09
N VAL A 145 -4.06 3.70 -9.12
CA VAL A 145 -3.84 2.69 -10.17
C VAL A 145 -5.08 2.51 -11.02
N ASN A 146 -4.87 2.36 -12.34
CA ASN A 146 -5.96 2.04 -13.24
C ASN A 146 -6.28 0.54 -13.17
N THR A 147 -7.50 0.22 -12.75
CA THR A 147 -7.97 -1.15 -12.59
C THR A 147 -8.94 -1.51 -13.71
N SER A 148 -8.91 -2.77 -14.18
CA SER A 148 -9.84 -3.28 -15.21
C SER A 148 -11.29 -3.35 -14.73
N TRP A 149 -11.54 -3.21 -13.43
CA TRP A 149 -12.84 -3.41 -12.80
C TRP A 149 -13.46 -2.16 -12.18
N GLY A 150 -12.76 -1.05 -12.08
CA GLY A 150 -13.28 0.15 -11.42
C GLY A 150 -12.57 1.45 -11.79
N GLY A 151 -11.79 1.47 -12.88
CA GLY A 151 -11.01 2.64 -13.29
C GLY A 151 -9.91 3.01 -12.29
N MET A 152 -9.66 4.29 -12.11
CA MET A 152 -8.65 4.79 -11.16
C MET A 152 -9.05 4.50 -9.72
N LYS A 153 -8.20 3.78 -9.00
CA LYS A 153 -8.42 3.40 -7.61
C LYS A 153 -7.18 3.61 -6.77
N ARG A 154 -7.37 4.17 -5.59
CA ARG A 154 -6.32 4.29 -4.59
C ARG A 154 -5.95 2.92 -4.05
N PRO A 155 -4.66 2.57 -3.97
CA PRO A 155 -4.22 1.32 -3.35
C PRO A 155 -4.34 1.40 -1.82
N LEU A 156 -4.58 0.25 -1.19
CA LEU A 156 -4.48 0.05 0.25
C LEU A 156 -3.35 -0.93 0.54
N PHE A 157 -2.78 -0.86 1.73
CA PHE A 157 -1.57 -1.59 2.07
C PHE A 157 -1.81 -2.58 3.20
N GLN A 158 -1.37 -3.81 3.01
CA GLN A 158 -1.35 -4.85 4.03
C GLN A 158 -0.14 -4.63 4.97
N ASN A 159 -0.16 -5.20 6.17
CA ASN A 159 0.81 -4.99 7.24
C ASN A 159 2.31 -5.18 6.87
N HIS A 160 2.62 -5.95 5.82
CA HIS A 160 3.99 -6.11 5.30
C HIS A 160 4.32 -5.22 4.09
N ALA A 161 3.40 -4.34 3.71
CA ALA A 161 3.60 -3.27 2.76
C ALA A 161 3.53 -1.95 3.53
N VAL A 162 4.67 -1.49 4.01
CA VAL A 162 4.75 -0.24 4.77
C VAL A 162 4.78 0.94 3.81
N SER A 163 4.03 1.99 4.11
CA SER A 163 3.96 3.18 3.25
C SER A 163 4.48 4.43 3.94
N ILE A 164 5.15 5.27 3.17
CA ILE A 164 5.54 6.63 3.52
C ILE A 164 4.73 7.56 2.62
N CYS A 165 3.97 8.47 3.20
CA CYS A 165 3.16 9.44 2.45
C CYS A 165 3.15 10.84 3.08
N GLU A 166 3.77 11.01 4.23
CA GLU A 166 3.81 12.25 5.00
C GLU A 166 5.23 12.57 5.45
N ASP A 167 5.54 13.84 5.54
CA ASP A 167 6.74 14.34 6.19
C ASP A 167 6.58 14.31 7.74
N ASN A 168 7.63 14.73 8.47
CA ASN A 168 7.59 14.78 9.92
C ASN A 168 6.59 15.80 10.50
N ASN A 169 6.05 16.69 9.69
CA ASN A 169 5.06 17.70 10.05
C ASN A 169 3.62 17.26 9.69
N GLY A 170 3.46 16.07 9.11
CA GLY A 170 2.17 15.55 8.65
C GLY A 170 1.71 16.10 7.28
N ASN A 171 2.59 16.75 6.53
CA ASN A 171 2.28 17.18 5.17
C ASN A 171 2.48 16.01 4.20
N TYR A 172 1.56 15.83 3.28
CA TYR A 172 1.70 14.81 2.24
C TYR A 172 2.89 15.11 1.34
N ILE A 173 3.65 14.06 1.03
CA ILE A 173 4.79 14.14 0.12
C ILE A 173 4.32 14.36 -1.32
N THR A 174 5.08 15.17 -2.06
CA THR A 174 4.91 15.34 -3.50
C THR A 174 5.35 14.08 -4.25
N LEU A 175 5.00 13.98 -5.52
CA LEU A 175 5.44 12.87 -6.36
C LEU A 175 6.95 12.83 -6.53
N ASP A 176 7.60 13.99 -6.65
CA ASP A 176 9.06 14.06 -6.76
C ASP A 176 9.75 13.70 -5.45
N GLU A 177 9.20 14.10 -4.31
CA GLU A 177 9.68 13.61 -3.00
C GLU A 177 9.55 12.09 -2.88
N ALA A 178 8.46 11.51 -3.34
CA ALA A 178 8.29 10.05 -3.35
C ALA A 178 9.36 9.37 -4.20
N TYR A 179 9.63 9.85 -5.41
CA TYR A 179 10.70 9.31 -6.25
C TYR A 179 12.10 9.50 -5.64
N TYR A 180 12.34 10.65 -5.00
CA TYR A 180 13.60 10.91 -4.30
C TYR A 180 13.83 9.93 -3.16
N ILE A 181 12.84 9.76 -2.28
CA ILE A 181 12.89 8.82 -1.14
C ILE A 181 13.08 7.40 -1.66
N CYS A 182 12.27 6.98 -2.63
CA CYS A 182 12.35 5.65 -3.23
C CYS A 182 13.72 5.38 -3.86
N GLY A 183 14.28 6.35 -4.57
CA GLY A 183 15.62 6.26 -5.18
C GLY A 183 16.69 5.96 -4.14
N ILE A 184 16.71 6.71 -3.04
CA ILE A 184 17.65 6.49 -1.93
C ILE A 184 17.43 5.12 -1.29
N MET A 185 16.18 4.75 -1.01
CA MET A 185 15.85 3.48 -0.36
C MET A 185 16.30 2.24 -1.14
N ASN A 186 16.43 2.34 -2.46
CA ASN A 186 16.89 1.25 -3.33
C ASN A 186 18.37 1.32 -3.70
N THR A 187 19.14 2.24 -3.11
CA THR A 187 20.61 2.24 -3.32
C THR A 187 21.26 1.00 -2.70
N GLU A 188 22.39 0.58 -3.23
CA GLU A 188 23.15 -0.54 -2.70
C GLU A 188 23.62 -0.29 -1.26
N ILE A 189 23.96 0.97 -0.93
CA ILE A 189 24.34 1.39 0.43
C ILE A 189 23.20 1.07 1.41
N VAL A 190 21.98 1.49 1.09
CA VAL A 190 20.82 1.24 1.95
C VAL A 190 20.49 -0.24 2.00
N TYR A 191 20.51 -0.95 0.88
CA TYR A 191 20.27 -2.38 0.84
C TYR A 191 21.24 -3.14 1.75
N LYS A 192 22.55 -2.88 1.63
CA LYS A 192 23.59 -3.51 2.48
C LYS A 192 23.37 -3.19 3.96
N TYR A 193 23.08 -1.92 4.27
CA TYR A 193 22.79 -1.51 5.64
C TYR A 193 21.58 -2.27 6.22
N MET A 194 20.49 -2.37 5.48
CA MET A 194 19.28 -3.05 5.94
C MET A 194 19.50 -4.55 6.13
N MET A 195 20.23 -5.20 5.22
CA MET A 195 20.54 -6.62 5.31
C MET A 195 21.50 -6.97 6.46
N GLN A 196 22.38 -6.04 6.84
CA GLN A 196 23.36 -6.24 7.94
C GLN A 196 22.84 -5.83 9.30
N SER A 197 21.98 -4.80 9.36
CA SER A 197 21.50 -4.20 10.61
C SER A 197 20.19 -4.80 11.13
N SER A 198 19.55 -5.68 10.37
CA SER A 198 18.22 -6.21 10.67
C SER A 198 18.13 -7.71 10.45
N ASP A 199 17.24 -8.36 11.19
CA ASP A 199 16.83 -9.73 10.85
C ASP A 199 16.05 -9.71 9.53
N SER A 200 16.49 -10.46 8.53
CA SER A 200 15.83 -10.53 7.21
C SER A 200 14.36 -11.00 7.27
N ARG A 201 13.93 -11.57 8.39
CA ARG A 201 12.53 -11.96 8.62
C ARG A 201 11.63 -10.76 8.91
N SER A 202 12.20 -9.66 9.42
CA SER A 202 11.44 -8.45 9.74
C SER A 202 12.37 -7.24 9.80
N PHE A 203 12.25 -6.35 8.82
CA PHE A 203 12.90 -5.04 8.85
C PHE A 203 12.10 -4.07 9.71
N PRO A 204 12.74 -3.06 10.33
CA PRO A 204 12.03 -2.06 11.11
C PRO A 204 11.08 -1.25 10.23
N ILE A 205 9.88 -0.98 10.73
CA ILE A 205 8.88 -0.12 10.07
C ILE A 205 9.41 1.33 9.92
N ARG A 206 10.32 1.73 10.82
CA ARG A 206 11.02 3.02 10.77
C ARG A 206 12.52 2.76 10.69
N PRO A 207 13.04 2.43 9.50
CA PRO A 207 14.45 2.17 9.32
C PRO A 207 15.26 3.45 9.57
N ARG A 208 16.43 3.31 10.19
CA ARG A 208 17.34 4.44 10.45
C ARG A 208 18.19 4.74 9.20
N ILE A 209 17.50 5.14 8.13
CA ILE A 209 18.13 5.57 6.89
C ILE A 209 18.20 7.10 6.91
N TYR A 210 19.36 7.66 6.63
CA TYR A 210 19.48 9.10 6.47
C TYR A 210 18.98 9.51 5.10
N ILE A 211 17.90 10.25 5.05
CA ILE A 211 17.32 10.82 3.83
C ILE A 211 17.26 12.34 4.06
N PRO A 212 18.13 13.14 3.42
CA PRO A 212 18.03 14.60 3.48
C PRO A 212 16.65 15.05 3.03
N LYS A 213 16.15 16.15 3.63
CA LYS A 213 14.89 16.73 3.16
C LYS A 213 15.02 17.09 1.67
N TYR A 214 14.03 16.70 0.90
CA TYR A 214 14.00 17.02 -0.53
C TYR A 214 14.02 18.53 -0.76
N ASP A 215 14.84 18.95 -1.69
CA ASP A 215 14.98 20.32 -2.16
C ASP A 215 14.95 20.31 -3.68
N GLU A 216 13.94 20.89 -4.27
CA GLU A 216 13.73 20.96 -5.73
C GLU A 216 14.80 21.79 -6.46
N TYR A 217 15.52 22.66 -5.76
CA TYR A 217 16.62 23.46 -6.32
C TYR A 217 17.96 22.71 -6.28
N ASN A 218 18.08 21.67 -5.48
CA ASN A 218 19.29 20.86 -5.40
C ASN A 218 19.42 19.94 -6.62
N LYS A 219 20.51 20.12 -7.37
CA LYS A 219 20.77 19.34 -8.59
C LYS A 219 20.90 17.84 -8.33
N ILE A 220 21.48 17.44 -7.19
CA ILE A 220 21.65 16.04 -6.84
C ILE A 220 20.30 15.40 -6.54
N HIS A 221 19.44 16.09 -5.77
CA HIS A 221 18.10 15.60 -5.45
C HIS A 221 17.28 15.40 -6.73
N ARG A 222 17.30 16.36 -7.65
CA ARG A 222 16.63 16.23 -8.97
C ARG A 222 17.20 15.09 -9.81
N SER A 223 18.51 14.85 -9.76
CA SER A 223 19.12 13.74 -10.48
C SER A 223 18.65 12.40 -9.91
N ILE A 224 18.55 12.26 -8.59
CA ILE A 224 17.98 11.05 -7.95
C ILE A 224 16.52 10.86 -8.36
N VAL A 225 15.70 11.92 -8.36
CA VAL A 225 14.32 11.85 -8.84
C VAL A 225 14.25 11.33 -10.27
N ARG A 226 15.03 11.92 -11.18
CA ARG A 226 15.07 11.51 -12.60
C ARG A 226 15.47 10.05 -12.76
N LEU A 227 16.51 9.62 -12.08
CA LEU A 227 16.99 8.22 -12.12
C LEU A 227 15.97 7.26 -11.53
N SER A 228 15.32 7.64 -10.42
CA SER A 228 14.27 6.84 -9.81
C SER A 228 13.07 6.66 -10.75
N LYS A 229 12.63 7.72 -11.45
CA LYS A 229 11.58 7.63 -12.47
C LYS A 229 11.98 6.68 -13.60
N GLN A 230 13.20 6.81 -14.12
CA GLN A 230 13.75 5.91 -15.15
C GLN A 230 13.79 4.44 -14.66
N ALA A 231 14.17 4.22 -13.40
CA ALA A 231 14.17 2.88 -12.82
C ALA A 231 12.78 2.24 -12.80
N HIS A 232 11.73 3.02 -12.50
CA HIS A 232 10.34 2.53 -12.55
C HIS A 232 9.90 2.16 -13.99
N GLU A 233 10.43 2.85 -15.00
CA GLU A 233 10.11 2.54 -16.41
C GLU A 233 10.83 1.28 -16.93
N VAL A 234 11.99 0.94 -16.37
CA VAL A 234 12.84 -0.16 -16.85
C VAL A 234 13.10 -1.24 -15.79
N TYR A 235 12.21 -1.36 -14.81
CA TYR A 235 12.36 -2.25 -13.64
C TYR A 235 12.62 -3.72 -14.00
N ASP A 236 12.18 -4.18 -15.16
CA ASP A 236 12.38 -5.53 -15.70
C ASP A 236 13.68 -5.70 -16.51
N ASN A 237 14.38 -4.61 -16.81
CA ASN A 237 15.63 -4.63 -17.54
C ASN A 237 16.84 -4.60 -16.60
N THR A 238 17.36 -5.77 -16.29
CA THR A 238 18.46 -5.96 -15.32
C THR A 238 19.70 -5.13 -15.63
N GLU A 239 20.12 -5.00 -16.90
CA GLU A 239 21.35 -4.28 -17.25
C GLU A 239 21.17 -2.76 -17.10
N LYS A 240 20.04 -2.21 -17.57
CA LYS A 240 19.73 -0.79 -17.36
C LYS A 240 19.57 -0.46 -15.87
N MET A 241 18.94 -1.35 -15.13
CA MET A 241 18.76 -1.18 -13.68
C MET A 241 20.08 -1.10 -12.93
N LYS A 242 21.06 -1.95 -13.27
CA LYS A 242 22.39 -1.89 -12.65
C LYS A 242 23.06 -0.52 -12.83
N ILE A 243 23.01 0.03 -14.04
CA ILE A 243 23.59 1.35 -14.34
C ILE A 243 22.89 2.44 -13.53
N ILE A 244 21.56 2.48 -13.58
CA ILE A 244 20.75 3.49 -12.89
C ILE A 244 20.96 3.43 -11.36
N VAL A 245 20.95 2.24 -10.79
CA VAL A 245 21.16 2.05 -9.34
C VAL A 245 22.57 2.46 -8.94
N GLN A 246 23.59 2.17 -9.77
CA GLN A 246 24.96 2.60 -9.51
C GLN A 246 25.07 4.14 -9.51
N GLU A 247 24.49 4.82 -10.50
CA GLU A 247 24.49 6.29 -10.52
C GLU A 247 23.78 6.88 -9.29
N MET A 248 22.63 6.34 -8.88
CA MET A 248 21.94 6.78 -7.66
C MET A 248 22.78 6.54 -6.41
N ASN A 249 23.48 5.42 -6.36
CA ASN A 249 24.35 5.06 -5.24
C ASN A 249 25.49 6.07 -5.08
N ASP A 250 26.12 6.47 -6.20
CA ASP A 250 27.21 7.47 -6.20
C ASP A 250 26.70 8.86 -5.75
N LEU A 251 25.52 9.27 -6.22
CA LEU A 251 24.86 10.51 -5.78
C LEU A 251 24.51 10.47 -4.29
N TYR A 252 23.99 9.35 -3.80
CA TYR A 252 23.65 9.21 -2.40
C TYR A 252 24.89 9.19 -1.50
N LYS A 253 25.98 8.54 -1.94
CA LYS A 253 27.26 8.59 -1.25
C LYS A 253 27.74 10.03 -1.08
N TYR A 254 27.68 10.84 -2.14
CA TYR A 254 28.01 12.25 -2.05
C TYR A 254 27.17 13.01 -1.02
N LEU A 255 25.85 12.74 -0.95
CA LEU A 255 24.97 13.35 0.08
C LEU A 255 25.35 12.94 1.50
N LEU A 256 25.88 11.73 1.69
CA LEU A 256 26.35 11.26 2.99
C LEU A 256 27.67 11.92 3.41
N GLU A 257 28.57 12.18 2.46
CA GLU A 257 29.87 12.83 2.69
C GLU A 257 29.73 14.34 2.91
N ALA A 258 28.69 14.97 2.36
CA ALA A 258 28.42 16.39 2.53
C ALA A 258 27.73 16.76 3.88
N LYS A 259 27.46 15.78 4.73
CA LYS A 259 26.87 15.94 6.06
C LYS A 259 27.91 16.36 7.08
#